data_d73521f089b4fb9521f881492448278d
#
_entry.id   d73521f089b4fb9521f881492448278d
#
_cell.length_a   1.000
_cell.length_b   1.000
_cell.length_c   1.000
_cell.angle_alpha   90.00
_cell.angle_beta   90.00
_cell.angle_gamma   90.00
#
_symmetry.space_group_name_H-M   'P 1'
#
loop_
_entity.id
_entity.type
_entity.pdbx_description
1 polymer ?
#
loop_
_entity_poly.entity_id
_entity_poly.type
_entity_poly.pdbx_seq_one_letter_code
_entity_poly.pdbx_strand_id
1 'polypeptide(L)'
;MIKISQPYSFSELGQKPNQEDALFPQEAAAAGRVFLVCDGMGGHARGEVASRCVADTIGRATSALPPCTLADMRTAFDNALAAAYKELDRLDSDDDVRKMGTTLTFLALCTDGVLVAHIGDSRVYQFRPAEGVLFRTRDHSLVSDLIASGEITEEEAHAHPQRNVITRAVQPHQECPVPATFDVCTDVRRGDVFFLCCDGVLEQLSDADLSERLLAAKPLKDRLESVRQACAERGTHDNFTAYAVEVEASDLKPLAQPAPQAQAQPKPAKPLLPVLAWLLLVSFLLLLAVGLFVMRPSPKRQPAKGQPQQTELPQSQSPQEAEQSSDMTIDRRK
;
A
#
# COMPACT_ATOMS: atom_id res chain seq x y z
N MET A 1 21.59 12.49 -21.89
CA MET A 1 20.16 12.92 -21.85
C MET A 1 19.31 11.77 -22.39
N ILE A 2 18.17 11.48 -21.75
CA ILE A 2 17.23 10.46 -22.23
C ILE A 2 16.31 11.07 -23.28
N LYS A 3 16.16 10.41 -24.43
CA LYS A 3 15.17 10.72 -25.47
C LYS A 3 14.17 9.58 -25.54
N ILE A 4 12.91 9.91 -25.71
CA ILE A 4 11.81 8.95 -25.81
C ILE A 4 11.12 9.05 -27.17
N SER A 5 10.54 7.95 -27.63
CA SER A 5 9.58 7.96 -28.73
C SER A 5 8.27 8.61 -28.29
N GLN A 6 7.28 8.71 -29.19
CA GLN A 6 5.94 9.17 -28.81
C GLN A 6 5.37 8.24 -27.70
N PRO A 7 5.08 8.76 -26.49
CA PRO A 7 4.42 7.97 -25.45
C PRO A 7 2.95 7.75 -25.79
N TYR A 8 2.38 6.69 -25.21
CA TYR A 8 0.95 6.39 -25.37
C TYR A 8 0.34 6.04 -24.01
N SER A 9 -0.95 6.28 -23.91
CA SER A 9 -1.74 5.97 -22.72
C SER A 9 -3.13 5.49 -23.09
N PHE A 10 -3.80 4.85 -22.17
CA PHE A 10 -5.23 4.61 -22.17
C PHE A 10 -5.80 4.83 -20.77
N SER A 11 -7.11 5.10 -20.72
CA SER A 11 -7.88 5.21 -19.47
C SER A 11 -9.30 4.76 -19.77
N GLU A 12 -9.70 3.64 -19.20
CA GLU A 12 -10.93 2.91 -19.51
C GLU A 12 -11.75 2.67 -18.24
N LEU A 13 -13.07 2.69 -18.38
CA LEU A 13 -14.01 2.52 -17.26
C LEU A 13 -14.02 1.13 -16.64
N GLY A 14 -13.70 0.08 -17.44
CA GLY A 14 -14.01 -1.28 -17.03
C GLY A 14 -15.50 -1.46 -16.80
N GLN A 15 -15.87 -2.03 -15.65
CA GLN A 15 -17.27 -2.22 -15.27
C GLN A 15 -17.77 -1.20 -14.23
N LYS A 16 -16.95 -0.20 -13.89
CA LYS A 16 -17.34 0.88 -12.95
C LYS A 16 -18.26 1.90 -13.63
N PRO A 17 -19.13 2.54 -12.87
CA PRO A 17 -20.01 3.60 -13.40
C PRO A 17 -19.26 4.91 -13.68
N ASN A 18 -18.15 5.20 -12.99
CA ASN A 18 -17.38 6.42 -13.08
C ASN A 18 -15.90 6.11 -13.31
N GLN A 19 -15.20 7.04 -13.96
CA GLN A 19 -13.74 7.02 -14.09
C GLN A 19 -13.12 7.74 -12.91
N GLU A 20 -12.53 7.00 -11.99
CA GLU A 20 -11.86 7.53 -10.81
C GLU A 20 -10.34 7.61 -11.00
N ASP A 21 -9.79 6.99 -12.07
CA ASP A 21 -8.40 7.13 -12.45
C ASP A 21 -8.10 8.48 -13.11
N ALA A 22 -6.91 8.98 -12.89
CA ALA A 22 -6.36 10.13 -13.60
C ALA A 22 -4.95 9.85 -14.10
N LEU A 23 -4.61 10.45 -15.24
CA LEU A 23 -3.26 10.43 -15.80
C LEU A 23 -2.76 11.84 -16.10
N PHE A 24 -1.45 12.02 -16.09
CA PHE A 24 -0.80 13.25 -16.51
C PHE A 24 0.48 12.94 -17.32
N PRO A 25 0.72 13.68 -18.42
CA PRO A 25 -0.22 14.57 -19.12
C PRO A 25 -1.36 13.79 -19.77
N GLN A 26 -2.50 14.42 -20.00
CA GLN A 26 -3.62 13.76 -20.70
C GLN A 26 -3.29 13.49 -22.16
N GLU A 27 -2.56 14.41 -22.80
CA GLU A 27 -2.00 14.23 -24.13
C GLU A 27 -0.49 14.18 -24.04
N ALA A 28 0.07 13.01 -24.30
CA ALA A 28 1.51 12.80 -24.26
C ALA A 28 2.21 13.31 -25.52
N ALA A 29 3.39 13.86 -25.34
CA ALA A 29 4.28 14.26 -26.42
C ALA A 29 5.68 13.68 -26.22
N ALA A 30 6.41 13.42 -27.32
CA ALA A 30 7.79 12.94 -27.28
C ALA A 30 8.77 13.89 -26.54
N ALA A 31 8.39 15.16 -26.36
CA ALA A 31 9.12 16.11 -25.52
C ALA A 31 8.73 16.04 -24.02
N GLY A 32 7.73 15.26 -23.68
CA GLY A 32 7.29 15.05 -22.29
C GLY A 32 8.38 14.38 -21.45
N ARG A 33 8.48 14.79 -20.20
CA ARG A 33 9.48 14.22 -19.27
C ARG A 33 8.89 13.73 -17.97
N VAL A 34 7.62 14.03 -17.71
CA VAL A 34 6.92 13.67 -16.49
C VAL A 34 5.62 12.96 -16.84
N PHE A 35 5.38 11.83 -16.19
CA PHE A 35 4.21 10.96 -16.41
C PHE A 35 3.69 10.47 -15.07
N LEU A 36 2.36 10.50 -14.88
CA LEU A 36 1.69 10.03 -13.69
C LEU A 36 0.47 9.19 -14.06
N VAL A 37 0.19 8.21 -13.19
CA VAL A 37 -1.10 7.51 -13.10
C VAL A 37 -1.50 7.52 -11.63
N CYS A 38 -2.73 7.93 -11.36
CA CYS A 38 -3.34 8.01 -10.04
C CYS A 38 -4.66 7.26 -10.08
N ASP A 39 -4.86 6.32 -9.18
CA ASP A 39 -6.07 5.54 -9.02
C ASP A 39 -6.88 6.12 -7.86
N GLY A 40 -8.06 6.63 -8.18
CA GLY A 40 -8.91 7.31 -7.22
C GLY A 40 -9.77 6.35 -6.43
N MET A 41 -9.80 6.54 -5.11
CA MET A 41 -10.62 5.76 -4.21
C MET A 41 -11.56 6.64 -3.41
N GLY A 42 -12.81 6.19 -3.23
CA GLY A 42 -13.82 6.89 -2.45
C GLY A 42 -15.20 6.74 -3.07
N GLY A 43 -16.27 6.70 -2.26
CA GLY A 43 -17.63 6.62 -2.77
C GLY A 43 -18.13 7.96 -3.33
N HIS A 44 -19.08 7.94 -4.29
CA HIS A 44 -19.77 9.11 -4.83
C HIS A 44 -18.89 10.14 -5.57
N ALA A 45 -18.14 9.72 -6.59
CA ALA A 45 -17.32 10.57 -7.48
C ALA A 45 -16.17 11.33 -6.78
N ARG A 46 -15.81 10.99 -5.55
CA ARG A 46 -14.74 11.67 -4.81
C ARG A 46 -13.36 11.11 -5.14
N GLY A 47 -13.24 9.86 -5.57
CA GLY A 47 -12.01 9.27 -6.10
C GLY A 47 -11.50 10.03 -7.31
N GLU A 48 -12.40 10.39 -8.26
CA GLU A 48 -12.08 11.21 -9.43
C GLU A 48 -11.49 12.58 -9.05
N VAL A 49 -12.06 13.24 -8.03
CA VAL A 49 -11.57 14.55 -7.57
C VAL A 49 -10.17 14.41 -6.99
N ALA A 50 -9.93 13.37 -6.17
CA ALA A 50 -8.63 13.16 -5.54
C ALA A 50 -7.54 12.83 -6.56
N SER A 51 -7.78 11.85 -7.44
CA SER A 51 -6.81 11.43 -8.46
C SER A 51 -6.44 12.56 -9.40
N ARG A 52 -7.45 13.31 -9.88
CA ARG A 52 -7.26 14.47 -10.75
C ARG A 52 -6.48 15.58 -10.07
N CYS A 53 -6.85 15.93 -8.83
CA CYS A 53 -6.15 16.95 -8.03
C CYS A 53 -4.66 16.62 -7.88
N VAL A 54 -4.34 15.41 -7.48
CA VAL A 54 -2.96 14.96 -7.24
C VAL A 54 -2.18 14.90 -8.54
N ALA A 55 -2.73 14.28 -9.61
CA ALA A 55 -2.07 14.16 -10.90
C ALA A 55 -1.76 15.55 -11.51
N ASP A 56 -2.74 16.45 -11.51
CA ASP A 56 -2.59 17.80 -12.09
C ASP A 56 -1.63 18.67 -11.26
N THR A 57 -1.74 18.67 -9.93
CA THR A 57 -0.89 19.51 -9.07
C THR A 57 0.57 19.10 -9.19
N ILE A 58 0.87 17.83 -9.05
CA ILE A 58 2.25 17.31 -9.13
C ILE A 58 2.76 17.42 -10.57
N GLY A 59 1.96 16.97 -11.53
CA GLY A 59 2.34 16.94 -12.94
C GLY A 59 2.67 18.32 -13.49
N ARG A 60 1.85 19.33 -13.24
CA ARG A 60 2.08 20.73 -13.70
C ARG A 60 3.31 21.33 -13.04
N ALA A 61 3.46 21.18 -11.71
CA ALA A 61 4.58 21.76 -10.99
C ALA A 61 5.93 21.17 -11.45
N THR A 62 6.01 19.86 -11.65
CA THR A 62 7.25 19.18 -12.02
C THR A 62 7.56 19.24 -13.51
N SER A 63 6.55 19.26 -14.40
CA SER A 63 6.76 19.39 -15.85
C SER A 63 7.19 20.80 -16.27
N ALA A 64 6.89 21.83 -15.47
CA ALA A 64 7.32 23.20 -15.71
C ALA A 64 8.84 23.42 -15.54
N LEU A 65 9.53 22.51 -14.87
CA LEU A 65 10.97 22.62 -14.69
C LEU A 65 11.74 22.41 -16.01
N PRO A 66 12.87 23.11 -16.21
CA PRO A 66 13.82 22.73 -17.25
C PRO A 66 14.39 21.32 -17.00
N PRO A 67 15.13 20.72 -17.96
CA PRO A 67 15.87 19.49 -17.68
C PRO A 67 16.75 19.65 -16.43
N CYS A 68 16.53 18.81 -15.43
CA CYS A 68 17.17 18.91 -14.11
C CYS A 68 17.69 17.55 -13.63
N THR A 69 18.44 17.56 -12.56
CA THR A 69 18.97 16.34 -11.93
C THR A 69 17.89 15.59 -11.13
N LEU A 70 18.17 14.32 -10.78
CA LEU A 70 17.33 13.53 -9.89
C LEU A 70 17.07 14.25 -8.54
N ALA A 71 18.10 14.91 -7.98
CA ALA A 71 17.98 15.62 -6.72
C ALA A 71 17.05 16.85 -6.81
N ASP A 72 17.16 17.63 -7.89
CA ASP A 72 16.30 18.79 -8.11
C ASP A 72 14.85 18.35 -8.36
N MET A 73 14.65 17.31 -9.17
CA MET A 73 13.32 16.75 -9.45
C MET A 73 12.68 16.21 -8.19
N ARG A 74 13.43 15.51 -7.34
CA ARG A 74 12.93 15.01 -6.06
C ARG A 74 12.47 16.16 -5.15
N THR A 75 13.27 17.20 -5.03
CA THR A 75 12.89 18.38 -4.23
C THR A 75 11.62 19.05 -4.77
N ALA A 76 11.51 19.17 -6.08
CA ALA A 76 10.32 19.72 -6.71
C ALA A 76 9.09 18.84 -6.51
N PHE A 77 9.25 17.52 -6.60
CA PHE A 77 8.19 16.56 -6.35
C PHE A 77 7.70 16.63 -4.89
N ASP A 78 8.62 16.66 -3.90
CA ASP A 78 8.25 16.75 -2.48
C ASP A 78 7.44 18.03 -2.20
N ASN A 79 7.83 19.16 -2.78
CA ASN A 79 7.09 20.42 -2.69
C ASN A 79 5.70 20.33 -3.37
N ALA A 80 5.64 19.69 -4.53
CA ALA A 80 4.39 19.51 -5.27
C ALA A 80 3.43 18.55 -4.56
N LEU A 81 3.93 17.48 -3.96
CA LEU A 81 3.15 16.56 -3.14
C LEU A 81 2.56 17.27 -1.91
N ALA A 82 3.38 18.09 -1.22
CA ALA A 82 2.90 18.91 -0.11
C ALA A 82 1.80 19.92 -0.53
N ALA A 83 1.90 20.45 -1.75
CA ALA A 83 0.86 21.32 -2.33
C ALA A 83 -0.42 20.51 -2.66
N ALA A 84 -0.27 19.30 -3.20
CA ALA A 84 -1.40 18.43 -3.50
C ALA A 84 -2.19 18.03 -2.23
N TYR A 85 -1.52 17.73 -1.12
CA TYR A 85 -2.18 17.49 0.17
C TYR A 85 -3.01 18.69 0.62
N LYS A 86 -2.43 19.91 0.56
CA LYS A 86 -3.17 21.15 0.93
C LYS A 86 -4.38 21.40 0.03
N GLU A 87 -4.27 21.08 -1.25
CA GLU A 87 -5.38 21.24 -2.18
C GLU A 87 -6.47 20.20 -1.94
N LEU A 88 -6.10 18.95 -1.58
CA LEU A 88 -7.06 17.92 -1.15
C LEU A 88 -7.80 18.35 0.12
N ASP A 89 -7.10 18.88 1.11
CA ASP A 89 -7.70 19.41 2.35
C ASP A 89 -8.75 20.49 2.06
N ARG A 90 -8.47 21.35 1.04
CA ARG A 90 -9.39 22.41 0.63
C ARG A 90 -10.63 21.87 -0.12
N LEU A 91 -10.45 20.77 -0.89
CA LEU A 91 -11.52 20.17 -1.70
C LEU A 91 -12.41 19.22 -0.89
N ASP A 92 -11.93 18.71 0.24
CA ASP A 92 -12.69 17.84 1.11
C ASP A 92 -13.55 18.64 2.07
N SER A 93 -14.85 18.35 2.10
CA SER A 93 -15.77 18.95 3.07
C SER A 93 -15.83 18.09 4.33
N ASP A 94 -15.73 18.71 5.51
CA ASP A 94 -15.68 18.06 6.83
C ASP A 94 -16.84 17.10 7.16
N ASP A 95 -17.94 17.16 6.38
CA ASP A 95 -19.19 16.43 6.66
C ASP A 95 -19.23 15.00 6.12
N ASP A 96 -18.19 14.50 5.45
CA ASP A 96 -18.24 13.21 4.78
C ASP A 96 -17.50 12.11 5.55
N VAL A 97 -18.23 11.06 5.89
CA VAL A 97 -17.73 9.88 6.62
C VAL A 97 -16.74 9.07 5.76
N ARG A 98 -16.81 9.20 4.43
CA ARG A 98 -15.92 8.50 3.47
C ARG A 98 -14.96 9.50 2.85
N LYS A 99 -13.75 9.51 3.35
CA LYS A 99 -12.67 10.36 2.82
C LYS A 99 -12.29 9.94 1.42
N MET A 100 -12.14 10.92 0.52
CA MET A 100 -11.53 10.72 -0.78
C MET A 100 -10.05 10.39 -0.62
N GLY A 101 -9.49 9.70 -1.60
CA GLY A 101 -8.08 9.37 -1.63
C GLY A 101 -7.65 8.94 -3.02
N THR A 102 -6.36 8.79 -3.20
CA THR A 102 -5.81 8.27 -4.46
C THR A 102 -4.46 7.60 -4.23
N THR A 103 -4.13 6.66 -5.10
CA THR A 103 -2.75 6.21 -5.29
C THR A 103 -1.97 7.28 -6.06
N LEU A 104 -0.68 7.07 -6.18
CA LEU A 104 0.20 7.92 -6.98
C LEU A 104 1.31 7.08 -7.56
N THR A 105 1.47 7.10 -8.88
CA THR A 105 2.70 6.72 -9.57
C THR A 105 3.24 7.92 -10.31
N PHE A 106 4.56 8.11 -10.26
CA PHE A 106 5.27 9.22 -10.87
C PHE A 106 6.55 8.72 -11.53
N LEU A 107 6.76 9.16 -12.75
CA LEU A 107 7.97 8.92 -13.53
C LEU A 107 8.49 10.23 -14.08
N ALA A 108 9.77 10.55 -13.84
CA ALA A 108 10.42 11.72 -14.42
C ALA A 108 11.77 11.37 -15.06
N LEU A 109 11.93 11.83 -16.32
CA LEU A 109 13.18 11.70 -17.07
C LEU A 109 14.12 12.86 -16.69
N CYS A 110 15.18 12.56 -15.93
CA CYS A 110 16.16 13.52 -15.47
C CYS A 110 17.44 13.47 -16.30
N THR A 111 18.37 14.41 -16.05
CA THR A 111 19.64 14.47 -16.80
C THR A 111 20.60 13.34 -16.42
N ASP A 112 20.45 12.75 -15.26
CA ASP A 112 21.31 11.75 -14.64
C ASP A 112 20.61 10.42 -14.31
N GLY A 113 19.32 10.28 -14.67
CA GLY A 113 18.55 9.05 -14.43
C GLY A 113 17.06 9.23 -14.67
N VAL A 114 16.29 8.23 -14.27
CA VAL A 114 14.83 8.28 -14.17
C VAL A 114 14.45 8.21 -12.71
N LEU A 115 13.71 9.22 -12.24
CA LEU A 115 13.14 9.23 -10.90
C LEU A 115 11.76 8.57 -10.96
N VAL A 116 11.56 7.60 -10.08
CA VAL A 116 10.26 6.98 -9.81
C VAL A 116 9.82 7.34 -8.41
N ALA A 117 8.56 7.70 -8.24
CA ALA A 117 7.95 7.86 -6.93
C ALA A 117 6.56 7.20 -6.92
N HIS A 118 6.17 6.60 -5.78
CA HIS A 118 4.83 6.01 -5.68
C HIS A 118 4.28 6.04 -4.25
N ILE A 119 2.95 6.04 -4.17
CA ILE A 119 2.15 5.83 -2.96
C ILE A 119 0.96 4.95 -3.37
N GLY A 120 0.74 3.82 -2.71
CA GLY A 120 -0.34 2.88 -3.03
C GLY A 120 0.17 1.63 -3.73
N ASP A 121 -0.71 0.97 -4.47
CA ASP A 121 -0.52 -0.30 -5.15
C ASP A 121 -0.57 -0.20 -6.69
N SER A 122 -0.75 1.00 -7.23
CA SER A 122 -0.43 1.28 -8.63
C SER A 122 1.07 1.18 -8.85
N ARG A 123 1.50 0.68 -10.02
CA ARG A 123 2.90 0.29 -10.25
C ARG A 123 3.58 1.06 -11.36
N VAL A 124 4.90 1.18 -11.21
CA VAL A 124 5.84 1.60 -12.27
C VAL A 124 6.79 0.44 -12.56
N TYR A 125 6.97 0.15 -13.84
CA TYR A 125 7.89 -0.88 -14.34
C TYR A 125 8.95 -0.27 -15.26
N GLN A 126 10.10 -0.93 -15.32
CA GLN A 126 11.07 -0.82 -16.41
C GLN A 126 11.21 -2.19 -17.05
N PHE A 127 10.81 -2.30 -18.31
CA PHE A 127 11.00 -3.50 -19.13
C PHE A 127 12.16 -3.30 -20.09
N ARG A 128 12.92 -4.35 -20.36
CA ARG A 128 14.00 -4.36 -21.36
C ARG A 128 13.87 -5.54 -22.30
N PRO A 129 14.02 -5.34 -23.64
CA PRO A 129 14.06 -6.45 -24.58
C PRO A 129 15.07 -7.51 -24.17
N ALA A 130 14.68 -8.79 -24.29
CA ALA A 130 15.45 -9.98 -23.92
C ALA A 130 15.72 -10.18 -22.40
N GLU A 131 15.50 -9.17 -21.54
CA GLU A 131 15.71 -9.30 -20.09
C GLU A 131 14.38 -9.34 -19.30
N GLY A 132 13.27 -8.82 -19.88
CA GLY A 132 11.96 -8.77 -19.23
C GLY A 132 11.83 -7.61 -18.25
N VAL A 133 11.28 -7.87 -17.08
CA VAL A 133 11.14 -6.87 -15.99
C VAL A 133 12.48 -6.64 -15.33
N LEU A 134 13.04 -5.43 -15.46
CA LEU A 134 14.25 -5.02 -14.75
C LEU A 134 13.96 -4.40 -13.39
N PHE A 135 12.87 -3.66 -13.32
CA PHE A 135 12.45 -2.94 -12.13
C PHE A 135 10.91 -2.93 -12.05
N ARG A 136 10.42 -3.00 -10.84
CA ARG A 136 9.00 -2.84 -10.48
C ARG A 136 8.91 -2.22 -9.09
N THR A 137 8.04 -1.22 -8.91
CA THR A 137 7.71 -0.70 -7.58
C THR A 137 7.06 -1.79 -6.73
N ARG A 138 7.28 -1.70 -5.42
CA ARG A 138 6.64 -2.60 -4.45
C ARG A 138 5.37 -1.95 -3.91
N ASP A 139 4.25 -2.65 -4.01
CA ASP A 139 2.95 -2.14 -3.56
C ASP A 139 2.95 -1.82 -2.05
N HIS A 140 2.32 -0.73 -1.70
CA HIS A 140 1.94 -0.43 -0.32
C HIS A 140 0.59 -1.09 -0.02
N SER A 141 0.61 -2.41 0.10
CA SER A 141 -0.57 -3.24 0.39
C SER A 141 -0.31 -4.18 1.57
N LEU A 142 -1.37 -4.59 2.23
CA LEU A 142 -1.28 -5.52 3.35
C LEU A 142 -0.55 -6.82 2.96
N VAL A 143 -0.88 -7.39 1.79
CA VAL A 143 -0.25 -8.63 1.33
C VAL A 143 1.23 -8.45 1.03
N SER A 144 1.64 -7.29 0.50
CA SER A 144 3.06 -6.97 0.31
C SER A 144 3.83 -6.87 1.63
N ASP A 145 3.19 -6.37 2.68
CA ASP A 145 3.79 -6.28 4.00
C ASP A 145 3.88 -7.67 4.65
N LEU A 146 2.86 -8.54 4.49
CA LEU A 146 2.89 -9.93 4.94
C LEU A 146 3.94 -10.78 4.23
N ILE A 147 4.13 -10.60 2.92
CA ILE A 147 5.22 -11.25 2.15
C ILE A 147 6.58 -10.81 2.72
N ALA A 148 6.77 -9.51 2.97
CA ALA A 148 8.04 -9.00 3.48
C ALA A 148 8.37 -9.46 4.89
N SER A 149 7.35 -9.67 5.74
CA SER A 149 7.54 -10.25 7.08
C SER A 149 7.76 -11.77 7.03
N GLY A 150 7.53 -12.42 5.87
CA GLY A 150 7.63 -13.87 5.69
C GLY A 150 6.45 -14.64 6.26
N GLU A 151 5.31 -13.97 6.48
CA GLU A 151 4.09 -14.59 7.00
C GLU A 151 3.31 -15.34 5.92
N ILE A 152 3.37 -14.86 4.67
CA ILE A 152 2.78 -15.51 3.50
C ILE A 152 3.76 -15.53 2.33
N THR A 153 3.56 -16.46 1.38
CA THR A 153 4.28 -16.50 0.09
C THR A 153 3.60 -15.60 -0.96
N GLU A 154 4.28 -15.38 -2.10
CA GLU A 154 3.68 -14.67 -3.23
C GLU A 154 2.46 -15.41 -3.79
N GLU A 155 2.48 -16.74 -3.83
CA GLU A 155 1.35 -17.55 -4.27
C GLU A 155 0.14 -17.41 -3.35
N GLU A 156 0.36 -17.41 -2.03
CA GLU A 156 -0.71 -17.23 -1.03
C GLU A 156 -1.30 -15.82 -1.10
N ALA A 157 -0.50 -14.80 -1.43
CA ALA A 157 -0.95 -13.42 -1.56
C ALA A 157 -2.00 -13.24 -2.66
N HIS A 158 -1.87 -13.93 -3.79
CA HIS A 158 -2.83 -13.86 -4.89
C HIS A 158 -4.25 -14.34 -4.50
N ALA A 159 -4.34 -15.31 -3.60
CA ALA A 159 -5.61 -15.85 -3.10
C ALA A 159 -6.07 -15.20 -1.79
N HIS A 160 -5.31 -14.25 -1.25
CA HIS A 160 -5.58 -13.68 0.06
C HIS A 160 -6.88 -12.85 0.06
N PRO A 161 -7.78 -13.00 1.06
CA PRO A 161 -9.05 -12.27 1.13
C PRO A 161 -8.88 -10.74 1.15
N GLN A 162 -7.77 -10.26 1.67
CA GLN A 162 -7.46 -8.84 1.82
C GLN A 162 -6.37 -8.36 0.82
N ARG A 163 -6.26 -9.02 -0.34
CA ARG A 163 -5.24 -8.66 -1.34
C ARG A 163 -5.37 -7.22 -1.86
N ASN A 164 -6.58 -6.67 -1.84
CA ASN A 164 -6.88 -5.31 -2.30
C ASN A 164 -6.82 -4.26 -1.17
N VAL A 165 -6.27 -4.61 0.02
CA VAL A 165 -6.16 -3.65 1.13
C VAL A 165 -4.88 -2.84 0.96
N ILE A 166 -5.04 -1.56 0.61
CA ILE A 166 -3.95 -0.59 0.49
C ILE A 166 -3.58 -0.07 1.88
N THR A 167 -2.29 0.00 2.18
CA THR A 167 -1.77 0.49 3.48
C THR A 167 -1.34 1.95 3.44
N ARG A 168 -1.16 2.53 2.23
CA ARG A 168 -0.78 3.93 2.03
C ARG A 168 -1.53 4.54 0.85
N ALA A 169 -2.09 5.73 1.06
CA ALA A 169 -2.76 6.51 0.03
C ALA A 169 -2.57 8.00 0.29
N VAL A 170 -2.70 8.82 -0.74
CA VAL A 170 -2.79 10.28 -0.63
C VAL A 170 -4.23 10.64 -0.26
N GLN A 171 -4.44 11.14 0.95
CA GLN A 171 -5.77 11.46 1.51
C GLN A 171 -5.75 12.82 2.20
N PRO A 172 -6.86 13.56 2.22
CA PRO A 172 -6.96 14.81 2.95
C PRO A 172 -6.92 14.60 4.47
N HIS A 173 -6.64 15.69 5.20
CA HIS A 173 -6.69 15.81 6.66
C HIS A 173 -5.87 14.75 7.42
N GLN A 174 -4.77 14.30 6.85
CA GLN A 174 -3.84 13.41 7.54
C GLN A 174 -2.98 14.21 8.52
N GLU A 175 -2.93 13.82 9.80
CA GLU A 175 -2.04 14.42 10.80
C GLU A 175 -0.57 14.35 10.36
N CYS A 176 -0.19 13.24 9.73
CA CYS A 176 1.11 13.00 9.13
C CYS A 176 0.93 12.58 7.68
N PRO A 177 1.06 13.49 6.70
CA PRO A 177 0.99 13.15 5.29
C PRO A 177 1.96 12.03 4.92
N VAL A 178 1.47 11.04 4.18
CA VAL A 178 2.28 9.88 3.78
C VAL A 178 3.35 10.33 2.79
N PRO A 179 4.65 10.09 3.06
CA PRO A 179 5.68 10.37 2.09
C PRO A 179 5.67 9.35 0.95
N ALA A 180 6.06 9.77 -0.26
CA ALA A 180 6.26 8.85 -1.36
C ALA A 180 7.50 7.97 -1.13
N THR A 181 7.43 6.73 -1.61
CA THR A 181 8.60 5.88 -1.80
C THR A 181 9.27 6.24 -3.11
N PHE A 182 10.60 6.36 -3.09
CA PHE A 182 11.40 6.75 -4.25
C PHE A 182 12.32 5.63 -4.70
N ASP A 183 12.42 5.49 -6.01
CA ASP A 183 13.38 4.64 -6.68
C ASP A 183 14.08 5.42 -7.80
N VAL A 184 15.26 4.96 -8.20
CA VAL A 184 16.08 5.59 -9.24
C VAL A 184 16.55 4.54 -10.23
N CYS A 185 16.25 4.75 -11.52
CA CYS A 185 16.77 3.95 -12.60
C CYS A 185 17.91 4.70 -13.31
N THR A 186 19.14 4.25 -13.16
CA THR A 186 20.33 4.84 -13.82
C THR A 186 20.83 4.02 -15.00
N ASP A 187 20.55 2.71 -15.04
CA ASP A 187 20.77 1.88 -16.22
C ASP A 187 19.56 1.96 -17.15
N VAL A 188 19.57 2.98 -18.01
CA VAL A 188 18.51 3.25 -18.98
C VAL A 188 19.10 3.17 -20.39
N ARG A 189 18.56 2.27 -21.21
CA ARG A 189 19.07 1.97 -22.53
C ARG A 189 17.99 2.14 -23.60
N ARG A 190 18.44 2.28 -24.84
CA ARG A 190 17.53 2.24 -26.00
C ARG A 190 16.71 0.96 -25.99
N GLY A 191 15.41 1.10 -26.21
CA GLY A 191 14.44 0.00 -26.24
C GLY A 191 13.83 -0.32 -24.86
N ASP A 192 14.32 0.29 -23.77
CA ASP A 192 13.64 0.17 -22.48
C ASP A 192 12.24 0.79 -22.57
N VAL A 193 11.28 0.14 -21.94
CA VAL A 193 9.90 0.63 -21.82
C VAL A 193 9.59 0.85 -20.35
N PHE A 194 9.31 2.09 -19.98
CA PHE A 194 8.70 2.41 -18.70
C PHE A 194 7.20 2.33 -18.85
N PHE A 195 6.55 1.65 -17.89
CA PHE A 195 5.13 1.42 -17.89
C PHE A 195 4.56 1.75 -16.51
N LEU A 196 3.57 2.63 -16.48
CA LEU A 196 2.83 3.00 -15.28
C LEU A 196 1.42 2.47 -15.42
N CYS A 197 0.87 1.87 -14.39
CA CYS A 197 -0.51 1.37 -14.42
C CYS A 197 -1.15 1.35 -13.03
N CYS A 198 -2.49 1.45 -13.01
CA CYS A 198 -3.30 1.18 -11.82
C CYS A 198 -3.51 -0.33 -11.62
N ASP A 199 -4.15 -0.69 -10.53
CA ASP A 199 -4.43 -2.08 -10.14
C ASP A 199 -5.41 -2.78 -11.09
N GLY A 200 -6.34 -2.05 -11.74
CA GLY A 200 -7.26 -2.62 -12.71
C GLY A 200 -6.58 -3.28 -13.93
N VAL A 201 -5.37 -2.84 -14.30
CA VAL A 201 -4.53 -3.56 -15.28
C VAL A 201 -3.95 -4.83 -14.68
N LEU A 202 -3.49 -4.75 -13.42
CA LEU A 202 -2.82 -5.84 -12.70
C LEU A 202 -3.78 -6.94 -12.24
N GLU A 203 -5.06 -6.61 -12.13
CA GLU A 203 -6.14 -7.58 -11.87
C GLU A 203 -6.18 -8.68 -12.95
N GLN A 204 -5.86 -8.30 -14.19
CA GLN A 204 -6.01 -9.15 -15.36
C GLN A 204 -4.70 -9.66 -15.94
N LEU A 205 -3.60 -8.91 -15.75
CA LEU A 205 -2.33 -9.18 -16.42
C LEU A 205 -1.20 -9.37 -15.41
N SER A 206 -0.55 -10.52 -15.50
CA SER A 206 0.67 -10.81 -14.77
C SER A 206 1.87 -10.05 -15.34
N ASP A 207 2.98 -9.98 -14.57
CA ASP A 207 4.26 -9.42 -15.04
C ASP A 207 4.75 -10.12 -16.33
N ALA A 208 4.47 -11.42 -16.49
CA ALA A 208 4.81 -12.19 -17.69
C ALA A 208 3.93 -11.77 -18.89
N ASP A 209 2.61 -11.62 -18.69
CA ASP A 209 1.69 -11.11 -19.72
C ASP A 209 2.10 -9.71 -20.20
N LEU A 210 2.46 -8.83 -19.25
CA LEU A 210 2.91 -7.46 -19.55
C LEU A 210 4.23 -7.47 -20.33
N SER A 211 5.20 -8.29 -19.92
CA SER A 211 6.49 -8.45 -20.62
C SER A 211 6.29 -8.92 -22.04
N GLU A 212 5.48 -9.96 -22.28
CA GLU A 212 5.20 -10.49 -23.60
C GLU A 212 4.62 -9.42 -24.53
N ARG A 213 3.66 -8.64 -24.05
CA ARG A 213 2.96 -7.61 -24.83
C ARG A 213 3.80 -6.38 -25.08
N LEU A 214 4.41 -5.83 -24.02
CA LEU A 214 5.17 -4.58 -24.08
C LEU A 214 6.53 -4.73 -24.78
N LEU A 215 7.08 -5.93 -24.86
CA LEU A 215 8.35 -6.21 -25.54
C LEU A 215 8.17 -6.86 -26.92
N ALA A 216 6.93 -7.02 -27.38
CA ALA A 216 6.65 -7.54 -28.73
C ALA A 216 7.31 -6.64 -29.82
N ALA A 217 7.75 -7.24 -30.93
CA ALA A 217 8.35 -6.53 -32.07
C ALA A 217 7.29 -5.76 -32.90
N LYS A 218 6.61 -4.80 -32.26
CA LYS A 218 5.56 -3.95 -32.86
C LYS A 218 5.76 -2.51 -32.41
N PRO A 219 5.13 -1.52 -33.09
CA PRO A 219 5.09 -0.13 -32.59
C PRO A 219 4.54 -0.05 -31.17
N LEU A 220 5.03 0.88 -30.35
CA LEU A 220 4.61 1.05 -28.95
C LEU A 220 3.10 1.19 -28.82
N LYS A 221 2.46 1.90 -29.73
CA LYS A 221 1.01 2.06 -29.77
C LYS A 221 0.29 0.72 -29.84
N ASP A 222 0.71 -0.17 -30.73
CA ASP A 222 0.06 -1.47 -30.94
C ASP A 222 0.32 -2.42 -29.76
N ARG A 223 1.51 -2.29 -29.14
CA ARG A 223 1.86 -3.02 -27.91
C ARG A 223 0.95 -2.62 -26.75
N LEU A 224 0.79 -1.31 -26.53
CA LEU A 224 -0.09 -0.78 -25.50
C LEU A 224 -1.56 -1.11 -25.77
N GLU A 225 -2.00 -1.04 -27.04
CA GLU A 225 -3.35 -1.43 -27.43
C GLU A 225 -3.62 -2.92 -27.13
N SER A 226 -2.61 -3.80 -27.31
CA SER A 226 -2.75 -5.21 -26.94
C SER A 226 -2.91 -5.44 -25.43
N VAL A 227 -2.34 -4.56 -24.59
CA VAL A 227 -2.56 -4.56 -23.14
C VAL A 227 -4.00 -4.16 -22.84
N ARG A 228 -4.46 -3.03 -23.40
CA ARG A 228 -5.83 -2.51 -23.23
C ARG A 228 -6.88 -3.55 -23.63
N GLN A 229 -6.72 -4.17 -24.80
CA GLN A 229 -7.64 -5.19 -25.32
C GLN A 229 -7.70 -6.41 -24.40
N ALA A 230 -6.54 -6.88 -23.89
CA ALA A 230 -6.50 -8.03 -23.00
C ALA A 230 -7.22 -7.77 -21.66
N CYS A 231 -7.09 -6.56 -21.09
CA CYS A 231 -7.85 -6.17 -19.91
C CYS A 231 -9.36 -6.17 -20.20
N ALA A 232 -9.78 -5.58 -21.32
CA ALA A 232 -11.17 -5.51 -21.70
C ALA A 232 -11.78 -6.91 -21.96
N GLU A 233 -11.06 -7.78 -22.70
CA GLU A 233 -11.50 -9.15 -23.02
C GLU A 233 -11.59 -10.05 -21.79
N ARG A 234 -10.69 -9.88 -20.82
CA ARG A 234 -10.70 -10.62 -19.55
C ARG A 234 -11.73 -10.08 -18.56
N GLY A 235 -12.37 -8.94 -18.88
CA GLY A 235 -13.49 -8.39 -18.12
C GLY A 235 -13.07 -7.69 -16.82
N THR A 236 -12.08 -6.80 -16.91
CA THR A 236 -11.66 -5.94 -15.80
C THR A 236 -12.84 -5.29 -15.09
N HIS A 237 -12.92 -5.45 -13.77
CA HIS A 237 -14.01 -4.90 -12.97
C HIS A 237 -13.81 -3.46 -12.60
N ASP A 238 -12.57 -3.04 -12.38
CA ASP A 238 -12.20 -1.69 -12.01
C ASP A 238 -11.87 -0.79 -13.21
N ASN A 239 -11.69 0.50 -12.97
CA ASN A 239 -11.07 1.39 -13.94
C ASN A 239 -9.67 0.83 -14.28
N PHE A 240 -9.25 0.96 -15.53
CA PHE A 240 -7.90 0.51 -15.90
C PHE A 240 -7.21 1.54 -16.78
N THR A 241 -6.12 2.05 -16.25
CA THR A 241 -5.38 3.18 -16.81
C THR A 241 -3.90 2.86 -16.86
N ALA A 242 -3.25 3.20 -17.97
CA ALA A 242 -1.82 3.00 -18.11
C ALA A 242 -1.14 4.03 -19.01
N TYR A 243 0.17 4.18 -18.78
CA TYR A 243 1.11 4.94 -19.58
C TYR A 243 2.27 4.06 -20.03
N ALA A 244 2.68 4.16 -21.31
CA ALA A 244 3.88 3.51 -21.84
C ALA A 244 4.82 4.55 -22.45
N VAL A 245 6.09 4.51 -22.03
CA VAL A 245 7.15 5.43 -22.45
C VAL A 245 8.35 4.61 -22.90
N GLU A 246 8.69 4.64 -24.19
CA GLU A 246 9.82 3.89 -24.75
C GLU A 246 11.03 4.80 -24.97
N VAL A 247 12.19 4.32 -24.53
CA VAL A 247 13.47 5.02 -24.68
C VAL A 247 14.00 4.85 -26.10
N GLU A 248 14.10 5.95 -26.84
CA GLU A 248 14.70 5.99 -28.18
C GLU A 248 16.24 6.06 -28.12
N ALA A 249 16.77 6.83 -27.16
CA ALA A 249 18.21 6.96 -26.94
C ALA A 249 18.49 7.38 -25.48
N SER A 250 19.63 6.95 -24.95
CA SER A 250 20.11 7.35 -23.64
C SER A 250 21.63 7.54 -23.69
N ASP A 251 22.11 8.69 -23.23
CA ASP A 251 23.52 8.99 -23.05
C ASP A 251 23.99 8.69 -21.61
N LEU A 252 23.11 8.14 -20.78
CA LEU A 252 23.47 7.75 -19.43
C LEU A 252 24.51 6.64 -19.48
N LYS A 253 25.61 6.85 -18.78
CA LYS A 253 26.57 5.77 -18.53
C LYS A 253 26.00 4.94 -17.37
N PRO A 254 25.85 3.62 -17.52
CA PRO A 254 25.49 2.78 -16.39
C PRO A 254 26.46 3.10 -15.26
N LEU A 255 25.95 3.54 -14.12
CA LEU A 255 26.78 3.55 -12.93
C LEU A 255 27.23 2.11 -12.72
N ALA A 256 28.55 1.91 -12.57
CA ALA A 256 29.06 0.58 -12.23
C ALA A 256 28.22 0.11 -11.03
N GLN A 257 27.40 -0.91 -11.24
CA GLN A 257 26.63 -1.48 -10.16
C GLN A 257 27.62 -1.79 -9.03
N PRO A 258 27.41 -1.30 -7.80
CA PRO A 258 28.16 -1.87 -6.70
C PRO A 258 27.95 -3.37 -6.82
N ALA A 259 29.08 -4.13 -6.85
CA ALA A 259 29.05 -5.57 -6.97
C ALA A 259 27.92 -6.10 -6.07
N PRO A 260 27.06 -7.03 -6.54
CA PRO A 260 25.92 -7.48 -5.77
C PRO A 260 26.44 -7.77 -4.38
N GLN A 261 26.03 -6.94 -3.42
CA GLN A 261 26.29 -7.23 -2.01
C GLN A 261 25.66 -8.59 -1.83
N ALA A 262 26.52 -9.62 -1.70
CA ALA A 262 26.07 -10.97 -1.41
C ALA A 262 25.01 -10.79 -0.30
N GLN A 263 23.77 -11.05 -0.66
CA GLN A 263 22.66 -11.01 0.30
C GLN A 263 23.17 -11.83 1.47
N ALA A 264 23.38 -11.15 2.60
CA ALA A 264 23.85 -11.83 3.79
C ALA A 264 22.85 -12.95 4.02
N GLN A 265 23.24 -14.17 3.74
CA GLN A 265 22.41 -15.34 4.01
C GLN A 265 21.86 -15.16 5.41
N PRO A 266 20.55 -15.25 5.62
CA PRO A 266 19.98 -15.11 6.94
C PRO A 266 20.77 -16.06 7.85
N LYS A 267 21.46 -15.49 8.86
CA LYS A 267 22.20 -16.31 9.83
C LYS A 267 21.20 -17.37 10.31
N PRO A 268 21.57 -18.67 10.25
CA PRO A 268 20.68 -19.71 10.67
C PRO A 268 20.14 -19.33 12.05
N ALA A 269 18.83 -19.25 12.19
CA ALA A 269 18.16 -18.93 13.44
C ALA A 269 18.73 -19.88 14.50
N LYS A 270 19.26 -19.31 15.58
CA LYS A 270 19.76 -20.13 16.70
C LYS A 270 18.61 -21.05 17.11
N PRO A 271 18.84 -22.37 17.20
CA PRO A 271 17.75 -23.27 17.51
C PRO A 271 17.10 -22.87 18.83
N LEU A 272 15.82 -22.59 18.81
CA LEU A 272 14.99 -22.27 19.97
C LEU A 272 14.90 -23.43 20.98
N LEU A 273 15.38 -24.63 20.59
CA LEU A 273 15.39 -25.83 21.43
C LEU A 273 15.98 -25.62 22.84
N PRO A 274 17.13 -24.93 23.03
CA PRO A 274 17.67 -24.79 24.39
C PRO A 274 16.83 -23.87 25.27
N VAL A 275 16.15 -22.85 24.70
CA VAL A 275 15.31 -21.92 25.49
C VAL A 275 14.01 -22.63 25.92
N LEU A 276 13.40 -23.41 25.02
CA LEU A 276 12.20 -24.18 25.34
C LEU A 276 12.51 -25.28 26.41
N ALA A 277 13.65 -25.96 26.29
CA ALA A 277 14.09 -26.93 27.26
C ALA A 277 14.34 -26.32 28.66
N TRP A 278 14.91 -25.11 28.70
CA TRP A 278 15.11 -24.36 29.95
C TRP A 278 13.78 -23.94 30.59
N LEU A 279 12.83 -23.44 29.79
CA LEU A 279 11.49 -23.07 30.30
C LEU A 279 10.72 -24.27 30.83
N LEU A 280 10.81 -25.43 30.18
CA LEU A 280 10.20 -26.66 30.65
C LEU A 280 10.87 -27.17 31.94
N LEU A 281 12.19 -27.07 32.08
CA LEU A 281 12.92 -27.43 33.28
C LEU A 281 12.54 -26.53 34.47
N VAL A 282 12.45 -25.22 34.26
CA VAL A 282 12.04 -24.26 35.29
C VAL A 282 10.59 -24.49 35.73
N SER A 283 9.67 -24.75 34.79
CA SER A 283 8.26 -25.04 35.12
C SER A 283 8.13 -26.37 35.89
N PHE A 284 8.92 -27.40 35.55
CA PHE A 284 8.94 -28.67 36.26
C PHE A 284 9.48 -28.52 37.69
N LEU A 285 10.55 -27.75 37.90
CA LEU A 285 11.12 -27.47 39.23
C LEU A 285 10.15 -26.68 40.12
N LEU A 286 9.40 -25.73 39.53
CA LEU A 286 8.36 -24.97 40.22
C LEU A 286 7.20 -25.89 40.68
N LEU A 287 6.74 -26.79 39.82
CA LEU A 287 5.70 -27.77 40.17
C LEU A 287 6.18 -28.74 41.27
N LEU A 288 7.44 -29.18 41.24
CA LEU A 288 8.04 -30.00 42.29
C LEU A 288 8.12 -29.26 43.63
N ALA A 289 8.50 -27.99 43.63
CA ALA A 289 8.55 -27.12 44.81
C ALA A 289 7.16 -26.91 45.44
N VAL A 290 6.14 -26.68 44.60
CA VAL A 290 4.74 -26.58 45.06
C VAL A 290 4.23 -27.89 45.62
N GLY A 291 4.54 -29.05 44.99
CA GLY A 291 4.19 -30.37 45.48
C GLY A 291 4.81 -30.70 46.86
N LEU A 292 6.08 -30.35 47.05
CA LEU A 292 6.77 -30.50 48.32
C LEU A 292 6.23 -29.58 49.43
N PHE A 293 5.77 -28.38 49.06
CA PHE A 293 5.15 -27.45 50.00
C PHE A 293 3.77 -27.92 50.47
N VAL A 294 2.99 -28.52 49.56
CA VAL A 294 1.64 -29.05 49.86
C VAL A 294 1.74 -30.34 50.74
N MET A 295 2.82 -31.11 50.61
CA MET A 295 3.04 -32.36 51.41
C MET A 295 3.67 -32.12 52.78
N ARG A 296 3.91 -30.86 53.19
CA ARG A 296 4.39 -30.59 54.57
C ARG A 296 3.29 -30.93 55.58
N PRO A 297 3.53 -31.81 56.53
CA PRO A 297 2.55 -32.15 57.57
C PRO A 297 2.30 -30.90 58.44
N SER A 298 1.05 -30.58 58.62
CA SER A 298 0.60 -29.46 59.46
C SER A 298 1.09 -29.68 60.93
N PRO A 299 1.63 -28.65 61.59
CA PRO A 299 2.00 -28.76 63.00
C PRO A 299 0.77 -28.98 63.84
N LYS A 300 0.81 -30.04 64.72
CA LYS A 300 -0.24 -30.36 65.70
C LYS A 300 -0.49 -29.16 66.61
N ARG A 301 -1.69 -28.57 66.56
CA ARG A 301 -2.15 -27.59 67.53
C ARG A 301 -2.38 -28.29 68.92
N GLN A 302 -1.75 -27.75 69.92
CA GLN A 302 -2.08 -28.01 71.32
C GLN A 302 -3.34 -27.26 71.71
N PRO A 303 -4.21 -27.81 72.61
CA PRO A 303 -5.44 -27.15 73.00
C PRO A 303 -5.21 -26.13 74.10
N ALA A 304 -5.73 -24.92 73.89
CA ALA A 304 -5.78 -23.86 74.90
C ALA A 304 -7.19 -23.83 75.55
N LYS A 305 -7.14 -23.78 76.84
CA LYS A 305 -8.30 -23.72 77.78
C LYS A 305 -8.95 -22.37 77.82
N GLY A 306 -10.29 -22.32 78.04
CA GLY A 306 -10.96 -21.26 78.77
C GLY A 306 -11.94 -20.40 77.98
N GLN A 307 -13.23 -20.69 78.22
CA GLN A 307 -14.41 -19.81 78.02
C GLN A 307 -14.39 -18.60 78.98
N PRO A 308 -15.32 -17.60 78.97
CA PRO A 308 -16.75 -17.64 78.65
C PRO A 308 -17.39 -16.51 77.83
N GLN A 309 -18.46 -16.82 77.20
CA GLN A 309 -19.88 -16.36 77.18
C GLN A 309 -20.26 -14.90 77.12
N GLN A 310 -21.32 -14.72 76.32
CA GLN A 310 -22.44 -13.73 76.26
C GLN A 310 -22.25 -12.56 75.28
N THR A 311 -23.20 -12.09 74.45
CA THR A 311 -24.66 -12.09 74.51
C THR A 311 -25.21 -11.72 73.13
N GLU A 312 -26.30 -12.37 72.73
CA GLU A 312 -27.49 -12.01 71.92
C GLU A 312 -27.58 -10.71 71.10
N LEU A 313 -27.95 -10.83 69.81
CA LEU A 313 -29.07 -10.45 68.96
C LEU A 313 -29.72 -9.06 69.16
N PRO A 314 -30.46 -8.41 68.17
CA PRO A 314 -31.23 -9.03 67.09
C PRO A 314 -31.26 -8.29 65.71
N GLN A 315 -31.87 -9.00 64.79
CA GLN A 315 -32.45 -8.73 63.48
C GLN A 315 -33.16 -7.36 63.22
N SER A 316 -33.12 -6.95 61.93
CA SER A 316 -34.32 -6.53 61.18
C SER A 316 -33.96 -6.34 59.70
N GLN A 317 -34.43 -7.18 58.78
CA GLN A 317 -35.61 -7.02 57.92
C GLN A 317 -35.43 -6.06 56.72
N SER A 318 -35.52 -6.68 55.56
CA SER A 318 -35.87 -6.06 54.26
C SER A 318 -37.33 -5.59 54.26
N PRO A 319 -37.80 -4.77 53.32
CA PRO A 319 -38.59 -5.27 52.19
C PRO A 319 -38.30 -4.58 50.85
N GLN A 320 -38.36 -5.27 49.79
CA GLN A 320 -39.27 -5.52 48.66
C GLN A 320 -40.15 -4.35 48.14
N GLU A 321 -40.25 -4.35 46.75
CA GLU A 321 -41.36 -3.92 45.87
C GLU A 321 -41.47 -2.42 45.59
N ALA A 322 -41.82 -1.94 44.39
CA ALA A 322 -42.66 -2.43 43.29
C ALA A 322 -42.40 -1.56 42.03
N GLU A 323 -42.42 -2.15 40.87
CA GLU A 323 -43.37 -2.05 39.75
C GLU A 323 -44.12 -0.73 39.52
N GLN A 324 -44.10 -0.31 38.26
CA GLN A 324 -45.20 0.08 37.33
C GLN A 324 -44.68 1.09 36.31
N SER A 325 -44.57 0.72 35.02
CA SER A 325 -45.64 0.73 34.02
C SER A 325 -46.22 2.11 33.76
N SER A 326 -45.95 2.64 32.57
CA SER A 326 -47.01 3.18 31.69
C SER A 326 -46.51 3.53 30.31
N ASP A 327 -47.05 2.81 29.38
CA ASP A 327 -47.41 3.14 28.02
C ASP A 327 -47.78 4.61 27.78
N MET A 328 -47.35 5.17 26.62
CA MET A 328 -48.21 6.01 25.81
C MET A 328 -47.68 6.20 24.40
N THR A 329 -48.32 5.54 23.51
CA THR A 329 -48.45 5.78 22.07
C THR A 329 -49.00 7.18 21.78
N ILE A 330 -48.68 7.77 20.63
CA ILE A 330 -49.44 8.62 19.70
C ILE A 330 -48.45 9.33 18.78
N ASP A 331 -48.43 9.03 17.54
CA ASP A 331 -49.19 9.20 16.29
C ASP A 331 -48.74 10.42 15.46
N ARG A 332 -48.28 10.11 14.26
CA ARG A 332 -48.42 10.70 12.90
C ARG A 332 -48.22 12.21 12.62
N ARG A 333 -47.48 12.35 11.52
CA ARG A 333 -47.65 13.30 10.39
C ARG A 333 -46.96 14.66 10.49
N LYS A 334 -45.95 14.87 9.72
CA LYS A 334 -45.96 15.54 8.41
C LYS A 334 -44.67 15.26 7.65
#